data_0ab7d71c5ba4d8c50e7d8dcaa52e333c
#
_entry.id   0ab7d71c5ba4d8c50e7d8dcaa52e333c
#
_cell.length_a   1.000
_cell.length_b   1.000
_cell.length_c   1.000
_cell.angle_alpha   90.00
_cell.angle_beta   90.00
_cell.angle_gamma   90.00
#
_symmetry.space_group_name_H-M   'P 1'
#
loop_
_entity.id
_entity.type
_entity.pdbx_description
1 polymer ?
#
loop_
_entity_poly.entity_id
_entity_poly.type
_entity_poly.pdbx_seq_one_letter_code
_entity_poly.pdbx_strand_id
1 'polypeptide(L)'
;MARKSATLDEGAAIAPNAAPAKAPGPYAWFVLGMLCFVYVLNFLDRQLLSILAKPIQDSLHVTDGQLGLIGGLYFAFFYCFIAIPVGWVADKTNRVWILSLACAIWSGATMACGFAATYPQLVIARMTVGFGEAGGVPPSYAIISDYFPPGRRGTALGIYNLGPPIGAAVGIAFGASIAAAFNWRDAFIVLGAVGFFAAIAVILMVREPQRGGLDGVQTIPGNAGFWSTLKMFFSHRALMLAALGSGATQFITYGVGNFTTLFLMREKGMTLNQVAVWYALVVLLGMGGGIFISGRVIDRFTRRSKQAYALVPAASLILAIPFYLAFVWAPTWQLSLLLLIGPTFLNYFYLSSSVALVQQEVRPDQRVMSGALLLLVMNFIGLGLGPTYVGAASDFFRAHHYPHALQIALYTVVPFYVLAIFLFFWLARVLRREAHANGVSR
;
A
#
# COMPACT_ATOMS: atom_id res chain seq x y z
N MET A 1 -8.23 -71.06 -11.66
CA MET A 1 -7.84 -69.73 -12.17
C MET A 1 -7.93 -68.74 -11.02
N ALA A 2 -6.77 -68.43 -10.44
CA ALA A 2 -6.68 -67.63 -9.23
C ALA A 2 -6.52 -66.13 -9.55
N ARG A 3 -7.42 -65.27 -9.06
CA ARG A 3 -7.28 -63.82 -9.05
C ARG A 3 -6.24 -63.42 -8.00
N LYS A 4 -5.10 -62.86 -8.43
CA LYS A 4 -4.18 -62.14 -7.55
C LYS A 4 -4.78 -60.79 -7.18
N SER A 5 -5.10 -60.60 -5.94
CA SER A 5 -5.37 -59.28 -5.33
C SER A 5 -4.02 -58.56 -5.14
N ALA A 6 -3.85 -57.43 -5.81
CA ALA A 6 -2.75 -56.54 -5.53
C ALA A 6 -3.13 -55.69 -4.31
N THR A 7 -2.48 -55.94 -3.20
CA THR A 7 -2.48 -55.10 -2.00
C THR A 7 -1.68 -53.82 -2.34
N LEU A 8 -2.36 -52.69 -2.32
CA LEU A 8 -1.72 -51.36 -2.32
C LEU A 8 -1.01 -51.21 -0.96
N ASP A 9 0.29 -51.15 -1.03
CA ASP A 9 1.15 -50.93 0.12
C ASP A 9 1.06 -49.44 0.47
N GLU A 10 0.29 -49.13 1.54
CA GLU A 10 0.23 -47.85 2.20
C GLU A 10 1.51 -47.68 3.02
N GLY A 11 2.52 -47.11 2.41
CA GLY A 11 3.78 -46.79 3.05
C GLY A 11 4.30 -45.42 2.65
N ALA A 12 3.44 -44.37 2.70
CA ALA A 12 3.95 -43.01 2.71
C ALA A 12 4.64 -42.76 4.05
N ALA A 13 5.90 -43.17 4.17
CA ALA A 13 6.74 -42.86 5.31
C ALA A 13 6.80 -41.35 5.49
N ILE A 14 6.13 -40.85 6.53
CA ILE A 14 6.37 -39.55 7.11
C ILE A 14 7.85 -39.55 7.49
N ALA A 15 8.66 -38.80 6.77
CA ALA A 15 10.07 -38.62 7.07
C ALA A 15 10.19 -38.03 8.50
N PRO A 16 10.76 -38.76 9.46
CA PRO A 16 10.99 -38.23 10.78
C PRO A 16 12.21 -37.31 10.74
N ASN A 17 12.12 -36.20 11.43
CA ASN A 17 13.20 -35.25 11.74
C ASN A 17 13.59 -34.25 10.63
N ALA A 18 12.70 -33.30 10.36
CA ALA A 18 13.18 -31.96 10.08
C ALA A 18 13.80 -31.41 11.38
N ALA A 19 15.13 -31.29 11.41
CA ALA A 19 15.81 -30.62 12.52
C ALA A 19 15.10 -29.30 12.84
N PRO A 20 14.92 -28.93 14.12
CA PRO A 20 14.23 -27.69 14.47
C PRO A 20 14.88 -26.51 13.75
N ALA A 21 14.10 -25.79 12.98
CA ALA A 21 14.58 -24.68 12.15
C ALA A 21 15.38 -23.73 13.05
N LYS A 22 16.66 -23.55 12.72
CA LYS A 22 17.60 -22.75 13.51
C LYS A 22 17.00 -21.36 13.70
N ALA A 23 16.95 -20.87 14.94
CA ALA A 23 16.42 -19.53 15.23
C ALA A 23 17.18 -18.48 14.39
N PRO A 24 16.49 -17.44 13.87
CA PRO A 24 17.15 -16.39 13.10
C PRO A 24 18.22 -15.72 13.97
N GLY A 25 19.45 -15.62 13.45
CA GLY A 25 20.56 -14.98 14.16
C GLY A 25 20.34 -13.45 14.28
N PRO A 26 21.15 -12.78 15.12
CA PRO A 26 21.06 -11.32 15.30
C PRO A 26 21.17 -10.54 13.99
N TYR A 27 21.95 -11.05 13.03
CA TYR A 27 22.12 -10.45 11.72
C TYR A 27 20.82 -10.44 10.89
N ALA A 28 19.99 -11.46 10.97
CA ALA A 28 18.68 -11.48 10.29
C ALA A 28 17.76 -10.35 10.81
N TRP A 29 17.76 -10.09 12.12
CA TRP A 29 17.03 -8.99 12.72
C TRP A 29 17.60 -7.62 12.35
N PHE A 30 18.91 -7.48 12.24
CA PHE A 30 19.56 -6.28 11.72
C PHE A 30 19.12 -6.01 10.27
N VAL A 31 19.15 -7.02 9.40
CA VAL A 31 18.67 -6.90 8.01
C VAL A 31 17.20 -6.48 7.98
N LEU A 32 16.35 -7.10 8.79
CA LEU A 32 14.93 -6.70 8.89
C LEU A 32 14.81 -5.23 9.30
N GLY A 33 15.58 -4.76 10.28
CA GLY A 33 15.60 -3.36 10.71
C GLY A 33 15.98 -2.41 9.58
N MET A 34 17.00 -2.75 8.79
CA MET A 34 17.43 -1.97 7.62
C MET A 34 16.33 -1.91 6.54
N LEU A 35 15.69 -3.03 6.24
CA LEU A 35 14.58 -3.08 5.27
C LEU A 35 13.36 -2.31 5.77
N CYS A 36 13.02 -2.39 7.06
CA CYS A 36 11.98 -1.58 7.67
C CYS A 36 12.28 -0.09 7.55
N PHE A 37 13.52 0.32 7.82
CA PHE A 37 13.95 1.71 7.70
C PHE A 37 13.78 2.24 6.27
N VAL A 38 14.22 1.47 5.27
CA VAL A 38 14.02 1.81 3.84
C VAL A 38 12.53 1.92 3.51
N TYR A 39 11.69 1.04 4.05
CA TYR A 39 10.24 1.09 3.82
C TYR A 39 9.56 2.27 4.50
N VAL A 40 10.04 2.65 5.70
CA VAL A 40 9.63 3.90 6.38
C VAL A 40 9.99 5.11 5.51
N LEU A 41 11.22 5.19 4.97
CA LEU A 41 11.64 6.29 4.08
C LEU A 41 10.79 6.37 2.81
N ASN A 42 10.43 5.24 2.22
CA ASN A 42 9.57 5.17 1.06
C ASN A 42 8.19 5.80 1.32
N PHE A 43 7.53 5.42 2.42
CA PHE A 43 6.24 5.99 2.78
C PHE A 43 6.32 7.44 3.28
N LEU A 44 7.42 7.81 3.89
CA LEU A 44 7.72 9.18 4.28
C LEU A 44 7.79 10.08 3.03
N ASP A 45 8.50 9.66 1.98
CA ASP A 45 8.62 10.41 0.72
C ASP A 45 7.25 10.64 0.06
N ARG A 46 6.39 9.62 0.06
CA ARG A 46 5.02 9.75 -0.49
C ARG A 46 4.20 10.84 0.20
N GLN A 47 4.42 11.05 1.50
CA GLN A 47 3.70 12.08 2.25
C GLN A 47 4.17 13.49 1.96
N LEU A 48 5.45 13.70 1.58
CA LEU A 48 6.00 15.04 1.39
C LEU A 48 5.19 15.89 0.41
N LEU A 49 4.81 15.34 -0.75
CA LEU A 49 4.06 16.09 -1.74
C LEU A 49 2.71 16.59 -1.20
N SER A 50 2.00 15.73 -0.48
CA SER A 50 0.70 16.06 0.14
C SER A 50 0.84 17.11 1.23
N ILE A 51 1.84 16.97 2.10
CA ILE A 51 2.08 17.88 3.22
C ILE A 51 2.55 19.25 2.72
N LEU A 52 3.37 19.25 1.69
CA LEU A 52 3.96 20.45 1.11
C LEU A 52 3.11 21.06 -0.02
N ALA A 53 1.90 20.54 -0.26
CA ALA A 53 1.02 20.96 -1.34
C ALA A 53 0.81 22.48 -1.36
N LYS A 54 0.48 23.11 -0.22
CA LYS A 54 0.26 24.55 -0.10
C LYS A 54 1.53 25.36 -0.39
N PRO A 55 2.70 25.10 0.24
CA PRO A 55 3.95 25.78 -0.10
C PRO A 55 4.38 25.62 -1.56
N ILE A 56 4.16 24.42 -2.14
CA ILE A 56 4.47 24.18 -3.56
C ILE A 56 3.57 25.03 -4.47
N GLN A 57 2.27 25.10 -4.16
CA GLN A 57 1.33 25.94 -4.90
C GLN A 57 1.72 27.41 -4.87
N ASP A 58 2.04 27.92 -3.68
CA ASP A 58 2.43 29.32 -3.51
C ASP A 58 3.73 29.66 -4.26
N SER A 59 4.65 28.69 -4.36
CA SER A 59 5.96 28.88 -5.03
C SER A 59 5.94 28.68 -6.54
N LEU A 60 5.22 27.66 -7.04
CA LEU A 60 5.22 27.26 -8.45
C LEU A 60 3.92 27.64 -9.18
N HIS A 61 2.96 28.25 -8.48
CA HIS A 61 1.65 28.66 -9.00
C HIS A 61 0.89 27.51 -9.71
N VAL A 62 0.99 26.30 -9.14
CA VAL A 62 0.34 25.10 -9.68
C VAL A 62 -1.10 24.95 -9.17
N THR A 63 -1.96 24.33 -9.98
CA THR A 63 -3.36 24.07 -9.62
C THR A 63 -3.52 22.82 -8.76
N ASP A 64 -4.70 22.62 -8.16
CA ASP A 64 -5.02 21.38 -7.43
C ASP A 64 -5.00 20.17 -8.37
N GLY A 65 -5.47 20.32 -9.62
CA GLY A 65 -5.39 19.29 -10.66
C GLY A 65 -3.98 18.89 -10.99
N GLN A 66 -3.06 19.86 -11.11
CA GLN A 66 -1.64 19.61 -11.33
C GLN A 66 -0.99 18.87 -10.16
N LEU A 67 -1.32 19.21 -8.91
CA LEU A 67 -0.88 18.48 -7.72
C LEU A 67 -1.46 17.06 -7.70
N GLY A 68 -2.74 16.90 -8.05
CA GLY A 68 -3.38 15.60 -8.16
C GLY A 68 -2.74 14.68 -9.20
N LEU A 69 -2.30 15.22 -10.34
CA LEU A 69 -1.59 14.48 -11.39
C LEU A 69 -0.22 13.98 -10.92
N ILE A 70 0.60 14.86 -10.31
CA ILE A 70 1.96 14.47 -9.86
C ILE A 70 1.95 13.59 -8.62
N GLY A 71 0.97 13.73 -7.73
CA GLY A 71 0.77 12.85 -6.56
C GLY A 71 0.01 11.56 -6.89
N GLY A 72 -0.70 11.54 -8.02
CA GLY A 72 -1.55 10.45 -8.48
C GLY A 72 -1.02 9.77 -9.74
N LEU A 73 -1.64 10.09 -10.88
CA LEU A 73 -1.48 9.32 -12.12
C LEU A 73 -0.04 9.23 -12.62
N TYR A 74 0.73 10.31 -12.60
CA TYR A 74 2.10 10.29 -13.09
C TYR A 74 3.00 9.40 -12.24
N PHE A 75 2.90 9.50 -10.93
CA PHE A 75 3.63 8.63 -10.03
C PHE A 75 3.18 7.16 -10.16
N ALA A 76 1.86 6.91 -10.09
CA ALA A 76 1.30 5.55 -10.07
C ALA A 76 1.55 4.79 -11.37
N PHE A 77 1.56 5.47 -12.52
CA PHE A 77 1.85 4.84 -13.79
C PHE A 77 3.23 4.17 -13.78
N PHE A 78 4.28 4.92 -13.42
CA PHE A 78 5.62 4.34 -13.37
C PHE A 78 5.76 3.32 -12.24
N TYR A 79 5.23 3.61 -11.05
CA TYR A 79 5.25 2.69 -9.92
C TYR A 79 4.61 1.33 -10.25
N CYS A 80 3.41 1.32 -10.82
CA CYS A 80 2.67 0.09 -11.11
C CYS A 80 3.28 -0.72 -12.25
N PHE A 81 3.61 -0.06 -13.38
CA PHE A 81 4.06 -0.80 -14.57
C PHE A 81 5.51 -1.23 -14.48
N ILE A 82 6.36 -0.49 -13.79
CA ILE A 82 7.77 -0.84 -13.58
C ILE A 82 7.97 -1.92 -12.51
N ALA A 83 7.06 -2.05 -11.54
CA ALA A 83 7.14 -3.09 -10.50
C ALA A 83 7.21 -4.51 -11.07
N ILE A 84 6.53 -4.78 -12.19
CA ILE A 84 6.52 -6.11 -12.84
C ILE A 84 7.90 -6.49 -13.41
N PRO A 85 8.51 -5.70 -14.32
CA PRO A 85 9.83 -6.02 -14.85
C PRO A 85 10.92 -5.99 -13.78
N VAL A 86 10.85 -5.09 -12.81
CA VAL A 86 11.82 -5.03 -11.70
C VAL A 86 11.71 -6.27 -10.82
N GLY A 87 10.51 -6.75 -10.50
CA GLY A 87 10.32 -8.01 -9.78
C GLY A 87 10.95 -9.18 -10.52
N TRP A 88 10.73 -9.29 -11.84
CA TRP A 88 11.33 -10.32 -12.67
C TRP A 88 12.87 -10.26 -12.74
N VAL A 89 13.44 -9.05 -12.81
CA VAL A 89 14.90 -8.86 -12.77
C VAL A 89 15.45 -9.23 -11.39
N ALA A 90 14.77 -8.85 -10.30
CA ALA A 90 15.15 -9.18 -8.93
C ALA A 90 15.18 -10.70 -8.68
N ASP A 91 14.25 -11.45 -9.29
CA ASP A 91 14.22 -12.91 -9.20
C ASP A 91 15.43 -13.57 -9.87
N LYS A 92 16.08 -12.91 -10.82
CA LYS A 92 17.21 -13.47 -11.59
C LYS A 92 18.57 -12.91 -11.17
N THR A 93 18.59 -11.82 -10.43
CA THR A 93 19.82 -11.11 -10.06
C THR A 93 19.95 -10.98 -8.54
N ASN A 94 20.94 -10.25 -8.06
CA ASN A 94 21.10 -9.94 -6.66
C ASN A 94 20.01 -8.94 -6.21
N ARG A 95 19.12 -9.38 -5.30
CA ARG A 95 17.96 -8.59 -4.81
C ARG A 95 18.38 -7.40 -3.97
N VAL A 96 19.49 -7.53 -3.24
CA VAL A 96 20.06 -6.43 -2.44
C VAL A 96 20.56 -5.30 -3.34
N TRP A 97 21.21 -5.65 -4.47
CA TRP A 97 21.62 -4.65 -5.46
C TRP A 97 20.44 -3.93 -6.11
N ILE A 98 19.39 -4.68 -6.48
CA ILE A 98 18.18 -4.09 -7.05
C ILE A 98 17.51 -3.14 -6.05
N LEU A 99 17.36 -3.56 -4.80
CA LEU A 99 16.79 -2.73 -3.74
C LEU A 99 17.62 -1.45 -3.50
N SER A 100 18.95 -1.59 -3.41
CA SER A 100 19.85 -0.47 -3.18
C SER A 100 19.83 0.52 -4.35
N LEU A 101 19.89 0.03 -5.60
CA LEU A 101 19.79 0.87 -6.80
C LEU A 101 18.43 1.58 -6.86
N ALA A 102 17.35 0.86 -6.62
CA ALA A 102 16.01 1.42 -6.53
C ALA A 102 15.94 2.53 -5.49
N CYS A 103 16.47 2.27 -4.28
CA CYS A 103 16.55 3.26 -3.20
C CYS A 103 17.37 4.50 -3.61
N ALA A 104 18.50 4.32 -4.25
CA ALA A 104 19.33 5.43 -4.75
C ALA A 104 18.61 6.28 -5.82
N ILE A 105 17.91 5.61 -6.76
CA ILE A 105 17.17 6.30 -7.83
C ILE A 105 16.04 7.15 -7.24
N TRP A 106 15.15 6.58 -6.40
CA TRP A 106 14.05 7.37 -5.87
C TRP A 106 14.55 8.47 -4.93
N SER A 107 15.60 8.21 -4.13
CA SER A 107 16.15 9.21 -3.22
C SER A 107 16.81 10.37 -3.96
N GLY A 108 17.56 10.08 -5.04
CA GLY A 108 18.10 11.09 -5.93
C GLY A 108 17.02 11.91 -6.64
N ALA A 109 15.94 11.24 -7.07
CA ALA A 109 14.78 11.90 -7.66
C ALA A 109 13.99 12.74 -6.63
N THR A 110 13.87 12.28 -5.39
CA THR A 110 13.29 13.05 -4.28
C THR A 110 14.13 14.33 -4.04
N MET A 111 15.45 14.22 -4.00
CA MET A 111 16.34 15.37 -3.91
C MET A 111 16.12 16.31 -5.10
N ALA A 112 15.98 15.79 -6.31
CA ALA A 112 15.71 16.60 -7.52
C ALA A 112 14.36 17.35 -7.42
N CYS A 113 13.34 16.81 -6.72
CA CYS A 113 12.11 17.56 -6.45
C CYS A 113 12.38 18.87 -5.69
N GLY A 114 13.35 18.88 -4.76
CA GLY A 114 13.75 20.08 -4.02
C GLY A 114 14.43 21.15 -4.90
N PHE A 115 15.06 20.73 -5.98
CA PHE A 115 15.69 21.65 -6.95
C PHE A 115 14.75 22.10 -8.07
N ALA A 116 13.51 21.60 -8.11
CA ALA A 116 12.57 21.96 -9.18
C ALA A 116 12.17 23.45 -9.10
N ALA A 117 12.46 24.17 -10.17
CA ALA A 117 12.07 25.58 -10.35
C ALA A 117 10.75 25.72 -11.10
N THR A 118 10.32 24.68 -11.83
CA THR A 118 9.12 24.67 -12.67
C THR A 118 8.30 23.40 -12.44
N TYR A 119 7.00 23.47 -12.77
CA TYR A 119 6.12 22.30 -12.71
C TYR A 119 6.62 21.10 -13.54
N PRO A 120 7.06 21.25 -14.82
CA PRO A 120 7.58 20.11 -15.58
C PRO A 120 8.79 19.42 -14.93
N GLN A 121 9.69 20.19 -14.31
CA GLN A 121 10.83 19.60 -13.58
C GLN A 121 10.35 18.77 -12.38
N LEU A 122 9.37 19.27 -11.63
CA LEU A 122 8.77 18.54 -10.52
C LEU A 122 8.05 17.26 -11.01
N VAL A 123 7.35 17.32 -12.16
CA VAL A 123 6.71 16.17 -12.80
C VAL A 123 7.74 15.08 -13.11
N ILE A 124 8.82 15.41 -13.82
CA ILE A 124 9.86 14.44 -14.20
C ILE A 124 10.50 13.82 -12.96
N ALA A 125 10.82 14.63 -11.96
CA ALA A 125 11.38 14.15 -10.71
C ALA A 125 10.42 13.17 -10.01
N ARG A 126 9.12 13.48 -9.89
CA ARG A 126 8.11 12.60 -9.26
C ARG A 126 7.84 11.32 -10.05
N MET A 127 7.86 11.38 -11.38
CA MET A 127 7.80 10.18 -12.24
C MET A 127 8.99 9.26 -11.98
N THR A 128 10.19 9.84 -11.83
CA THR A 128 11.42 9.09 -11.52
C THR A 128 11.38 8.52 -10.09
N VAL A 129 10.78 9.22 -9.12
CA VAL A 129 10.51 8.64 -7.78
C VAL A 129 9.64 7.39 -7.93
N GLY A 130 8.52 7.46 -8.66
CA GLY A 130 7.64 6.30 -8.89
C GLY A 130 8.36 5.13 -9.55
N PHE A 131 9.23 5.41 -10.52
CA PHE A 131 10.09 4.41 -11.16
C PHE A 131 11.02 3.72 -10.14
N GLY A 132 11.72 4.49 -9.31
CA GLY A 132 12.63 3.94 -8.30
C GLY A 132 11.90 3.14 -7.22
N GLU A 133 10.80 3.67 -6.68
CA GLU A 133 10.04 3.01 -5.62
C GLU A 133 9.46 1.64 -6.02
N ALA A 134 9.23 1.41 -7.31
CA ALA A 134 8.76 0.12 -7.82
C ALA A 134 9.70 -1.04 -7.47
N GLY A 135 10.99 -0.79 -7.26
CA GLY A 135 11.99 -1.78 -6.88
C GLY A 135 12.15 -2.01 -5.37
N GLY A 136 11.34 -1.38 -4.52
CA GLY A 136 11.49 -1.46 -3.07
C GLY A 136 10.89 -2.71 -2.44
N VAL A 137 9.60 -2.91 -2.61
CA VAL A 137 8.83 -3.91 -1.85
C VAL A 137 9.07 -5.35 -2.30
N PRO A 138 9.04 -5.71 -3.60
CA PRO A 138 9.18 -7.12 -4.02
C PRO A 138 10.51 -7.76 -3.59
N PRO A 139 11.69 -7.13 -3.80
CA PRO A 139 12.94 -7.67 -3.31
C PRO A 139 13.01 -7.79 -1.79
N SER A 140 12.44 -6.82 -1.05
CA SER A 140 12.44 -6.84 0.41
C SER A 140 11.68 -8.03 0.98
N TYR A 141 10.50 -8.36 0.44
CA TYR A 141 9.74 -9.55 0.85
C TYR A 141 10.53 -10.84 0.61
N ALA A 142 11.19 -10.95 -0.54
CA ALA A 142 11.99 -12.12 -0.87
C ALA A 142 13.22 -12.26 0.06
N ILE A 143 13.95 -11.16 0.32
CA ILE A 143 15.09 -11.14 1.24
C ILE A 143 14.64 -11.57 2.66
N ILE A 144 13.55 -10.99 3.20
CA ILE A 144 13.02 -11.34 4.52
C ILE A 144 12.65 -12.83 4.57
N SER A 145 12.00 -13.35 3.53
CA SER A 145 11.59 -14.75 3.47
C SER A 145 12.78 -15.73 3.52
N ASP A 146 13.93 -15.34 2.99
CA ASP A 146 15.14 -16.17 2.99
C ASP A 146 15.99 -16.00 4.27
N TYR A 147 15.84 -14.92 5.03
CA TYR A 147 16.49 -14.72 6.32
C TYR A 147 15.74 -15.35 7.50
N PHE A 148 14.41 -15.57 7.35
CA PHE A 148 13.57 -16.07 8.43
C PHE A 148 12.97 -17.44 8.09
N PRO A 149 13.04 -18.43 9.03
CA PRO A 149 12.43 -19.73 8.81
C PRO A 149 10.89 -19.63 8.75
N PRO A 150 10.21 -20.62 8.11
CA PRO A 150 8.75 -20.59 7.90
C PRO A 150 7.93 -20.22 9.14
N GLY A 151 8.28 -20.71 10.34
CA GLY A 151 7.57 -20.42 11.58
C GLY A 151 7.74 -18.98 12.11
N ARG A 152 8.69 -18.19 11.58
CA ARG A 152 8.95 -16.79 12.00
C ARG A 152 8.80 -15.76 10.88
N ARG A 153 8.58 -16.17 9.64
CA ARG A 153 8.36 -15.27 8.48
C ARG A 153 7.16 -14.35 8.71
N GLY A 154 6.07 -14.87 9.24
CA GLY A 154 4.88 -14.06 9.52
C GLY A 154 5.16 -12.91 10.48
N THR A 155 5.92 -13.15 11.54
CA THR A 155 6.33 -12.10 12.49
C THR A 155 7.24 -11.08 11.82
N ALA A 156 8.25 -11.52 11.04
CA ALA A 156 9.19 -10.63 10.36
C ALA A 156 8.48 -9.75 9.33
N LEU A 157 7.60 -10.33 8.51
CA LEU A 157 6.78 -9.58 7.55
C LEU A 157 5.78 -8.65 8.25
N GLY A 158 5.24 -9.06 9.40
CA GLY A 158 4.39 -8.20 10.23
C GLY A 158 5.13 -6.95 10.71
N ILE A 159 6.37 -7.11 11.19
CA ILE A 159 7.23 -5.99 11.60
C ILE A 159 7.57 -5.11 10.39
N TYR A 160 7.95 -5.69 9.26
CA TYR A 160 8.23 -4.95 8.03
C TYR A 160 7.02 -4.10 7.59
N ASN A 161 5.81 -4.64 7.68
CA ASN A 161 4.57 -3.96 7.32
C ASN A 161 4.11 -2.88 8.33
N LEU A 162 4.84 -2.65 9.42
CA LEU A 162 4.70 -1.43 10.24
C LEU A 162 5.35 -0.21 9.56
N GLY A 163 6.21 -0.43 8.55
CA GLY A 163 6.85 0.64 7.78
C GLY A 163 5.87 1.69 7.23
N PRO A 164 4.82 1.31 6.50
CA PRO A 164 3.83 2.24 5.95
C PRO A 164 3.19 3.20 6.96
N PRO A 165 2.54 2.75 8.05
CA PRO A 165 1.92 3.67 9.00
C PRO A 165 2.94 4.53 9.76
N ILE A 166 4.11 3.98 10.10
CA ILE A 166 5.19 4.74 10.75
C ILE A 166 5.74 5.77 9.76
N GLY A 167 6.05 5.35 8.53
CA GLY A 167 6.58 6.23 7.48
C GLY A 167 5.63 7.36 7.13
N ALA A 168 4.33 7.07 7.05
CA ALA A 168 3.32 8.09 6.81
C ALA A 168 3.27 9.13 7.94
N ALA A 169 3.21 8.69 9.21
CA ALA A 169 3.15 9.60 10.35
C ALA A 169 4.45 10.42 10.51
N VAL A 170 5.61 9.76 10.42
CA VAL A 170 6.90 10.44 10.48
C VAL A 170 7.08 11.40 9.30
N GLY A 171 6.58 11.03 8.10
CA GLY A 171 6.61 11.87 6.91
C GLY A 171 5.82 13.15 7.07
N ILE A 172 4.64 13.05 7.67
CA ILE A 172 3.80 14.21 7.98
C ILE A 172 4.53 15.12 9.00
N ALA A 173 5.00 14.55 10.10
CA ALA A 173 5.69 15.30 11.14
C ALA A 173 6.97 15.95 10.62
N PHE A 174 7.82 15.20 9.93
CA PHE A 174 9.08 15.68 9.35
C PHE A 174 8.86 16.74 8.28
N GLY A 175 8.01 16.44 7.26
CA GLY A 175 7.77 17.33 6.13
C GLY A 175 7.20 18.67 6.59
N ALA A 176 6.20 18.66 7.46
CA ALA A 176 5.60 19.87 8.00
C ALA A 176 6.57 20.68 8.88
N SER A 177 7.37 20.00 9.73
CA SER A 177 8.33 20.67 10.61
C SER A 177 9.46 21.34 9.83
N ILE A 178 10.05 20.66 8.84
CA ILE A 178 11.11 21.24 8.02
C ILE A 178 10.58 22.42 7.18
N ALA A 179 9.40 22.27 6.56
CA ALA A 179 8.81 23.35 5.76
C ALA A 179 8.38 24.56 6.60
N ALA A 180 8.03 24.35 7.87
CA ALA A 180 7.71 25.44 8.79
C ALA A 180 8.96 26.19 9.29
N ALA A 181 10.09 25.47 9.46
CA ALA A 181 11.33 26.05 9.95
C ALA A 181 12.23 26.65 8.83
N PHE A 182 12.17 26.08 7.63
CA PHE A 182 13.00 26.48 6.47
C PHE A 182 12.09 26.72 5.26
N ASN A 183 12.14 25.81 4.26
CA ASN A 183 11.25 25.86 3.10
C ASN A 183 10.90 24.45 2.62
N TRP A 184 9.94 24.33 1.72
CA TRP A 184 9.49 23.04 1.21
C TRP A 184 10.56 22.28 0.41
N ARG A 185 11.50 23.00 -0.22
CA ARG A 185 12.58 22.40 -0.99
C ARG A 185 13.58 21.66 -0.11
N ASP A 186 13.89 22.23 1.05
CA ASP A 186 14.82 21.63 2.02
C ASP A 186 14.28 20.29 2.53
N ALA A 187 12.98 20.14 2.72
CA ALA A 187 12.37 18.87 3.13
C ALA A 187 12.66 17.75 2.09
N PHE A 188 12.51 18.03 0.79
CA PHE A 188 12.85 17.08 -0.26
C PHE A 188 14.35 16.77 -0.33
N ILE A 189 15.20 17.81 -0.24
CA ILE A 189 16.66 17.65 -0.30
C ILE A 189 17.17 16.82 0.87
N VAL A 190 16.74 17.13 2.09
CA VAL A 190 17.18 16.41 3.29
C VAL A 190 16.72 14.96 3.25
N LEU A 191 15.44 14.71 2.91
CA LEU A 191 14.94 13.35 2.82
C LEU A 191 15.65 12.56 1.72
N GLY A 192 15.83 13.14 0.54
CA GLY A 192 16.54 12.49 -0.56
C GLY A 192 17.99 12.14 -0.18
N ALA A 193 18.68 13.04 0.53
CA ALA A 193 20.03 12.77 1.05
C ALA A 193 20.03 11.60 2.04
N VAL A 194 19.12 11.59 3.03
CA VAL A 194 18.98 10.47 3.99
C VAL A 194 18.72 9.15 3.27
N GLY A 195 17.83 9.14 2.29
CA GLY A 195 17.53 7.94 1.50
C GLY A 195 18.71 7.47 0.65
N PHE A 196 19.49 8.39 0.09
CA PHE A 196 20.69 8.05 -0.68
C PHE A 196 21.76 7.39 0.21
N PHE A 197 21.99 7.92 1.42
CA PHE A 197 22.86 7.28 2.41
C PHE A 197 22.32 5.92 2.89
N ALA A 198 20.99 5.78 3.01
CA ALA A 198 20.37 4.49 3.31
C ALA A 198 20.62 3.46 2.19
N ALA A 199 20.57 3.87 0.92
CA ALA A 199 20.90 3.00 -0.20
C ALA A 199 22.36 2.51 -0.14
N ILE A 200 23.30 3.38 0.19
CA ILE A 200 24.71 3.01 0.41
C ILE A 200 24.83 2.04 1.59
N ALA A 201 24.14 2.32 2.70
CA ALA A 201 24.17 1.45 3.86
C ALA A 201 23.60 0.04 3.54
N VAL A 202 22.53 -0.04 2.78
CA VAL A 202 21.94 -1.33 2.34
C VAL A 202 22.97 -2.13 1.55
N ILE A 203 23.62 -1.55 0.53
CA ILE A 203 24.55 -2.29 -0.33
C ILE A 203 25.83 -2.73 0.42
N LEU A 204 26.27 -1.96 1.41
CA LEU A 204 27.46 -2.26 2.18
C LEU A 204 27.21 -3.24 3.35
N MET A 205 26.03 -3.16 3.98
CA MET A 205 25.75 -3.85 5.24
C MET A 205 24.80 -5.04 5.10
N VAL A 206 24.00 -5.12 4.04
CA VAL A 206 23.06 -6.23 3.80
C VAL A 206 23.67 -7.20 2.80
N ARG A 207 23.77 -8.46 3.17
CA ARG A 207 24.27 -9.54 2.28
C ARG A 207 23.10 -10.19 1.58
N GLU A 208 23.28 -10.61 0.33
CA GLU A 208 22.28 -11.41 -0.38
C GLU A 208 22.12 -12.77 0.30
N PRO A 209 20.92 -13.16 0.76
CA PRO A 209 20.71 -14.48 1.36
C PRO A 209 20.68 -15.58 0.32
N GLN A 210 21.02 -16.81 0.73
CA GLN A 210 20.83 -17.98 -0.10
C GLN A 210 19.34 -18.21 -0.35
N ARG A 211 18.96 -18.31 -1.61
CA ARG A 211 17.56 -18.49 -2.03
C ARG A 211 17.05 -19.86 -1.57
N GLY A 212 15.91 -19.84 -0.85
CA GLY A 212 15.28 -21.06 -0.35
C GLY A 212 16.10 -21.85 0.66
N GLY A 213 17.22 -21.31 1.16
CA GLY A 213 18.16 -22.04 2.04
C GLY A 213 17.55 -22.49 3.37
N LEU A 214 16.42 -21.90 3.80
CA LEU A 214 15.71 -22.26 5.02
C LEU A 214 14.43 -23.07 4.78
N ASP A 215 14.05 -23.36 3.54
CA ASP A 215 12.77 -24.01 3.22
C ASP A 215 12.79 -25.54 3.31
N GLY A 216 13.97 -26.15 3.44
CA GLY A 216 14.14 -27.60 3.63
C GLY A 216 13.58 -28.48 2.50
N VAL A 217 12.78 -27.95 1.64
CA VAL A 217 12.19 -28.58 0.46
C VAL A 217 12.48 -27.66 -0.72
N GLN A 218 13.13 -28.17 -1.75
CA GLN A 218 13.17 -27.49 -3.04
C GLN A 218 11.72 -27.31 -3.50
N THR A 219 11.19 -26.11 -3.35
CA THR A 219 9.94 -25.75 -4.01
C THR A 219 10.19 -25.91 -5.49
N ILE A 220 9.65 -26.99 -6.07
CA ILE A 220 9.58 -27.16 -7.52
C ILE A 220 8.95 -25.87 -8.02
N PRO A 221 9.62 -25.10 -8.89
CA PRO A 221 9.00 -23.90 -9.45
C PRO A 221 7.70 -24.34 -10.09
N GLY A 222 6.58 -23.94 -9.52
CA GLY A 222 5.28 -24.23 -10.10
C GLY A 222 5.28 -23.67 -11.52
N ASN A 223 4.91 -24.47 -12.48
CA ASN A 223 4.93 -24.14 -13.91
C ASN A 223 3.75 -23.25 -14.32
N ALA A 224 3.19 -22.47 -13.39
CA ALA A 224 2.14 -21.53 -13.73
C ALA A 224 2.76 -20.36 -14.53
N GLY A 225 2.59 -20.43 -15.84
CA GLY A 225 3.07 -19.38 -16.74
C GLY A 225 2.45 -18.04 -16.40
N PHE A 226 3.23 -16.97 -16.56
CA PHE A 226 2.78 -15.58 -16.33
C PHE A 226 1.42 -15.29 -16.99
N TRP A 227 1.28 -15.58 -18.26
CA TRP A 227 0.04 -15.33 -19.03
C TRP A 227 -1.16 -16.16 -18.56
N SER A 228 -0.93 -17.39 -18.09
CA SER A 228 -1.99 -18.24 -17.56
C SER A 228 -2.52 -17.70 -16.23
N THR A 229 -1.64 -17.24 -15.34
CA THR A 229 -2.03 -16.62 -14.07
C THR A 229 -2.72 -15.28 -14.30
N LEU A 230 -2.22 -14.47 -15.22
CA LEU A 230 -2.86 -13.20 -15.62
C LEU A 230 -4.29 -13.44 -16.10
N LYS A 231 -4.47 -14.37 -17.07
CA LYS A 231 -5.78 -14.73 -17.62
C LYS A 231 -6.71 -15.29 -16.53
N MET A 232 -6.21 -16.17 -15.68
CA MET A 232 -6.95 -16.73 -14.55
C MET A 232 -7.42 -15.63 -13.62
N PHE A 233 -6.52 -14.73 -13.18
CA PHE A 233 -6.84 -13.64 -12.24
C PHE A 233 -7.97 -12.75 -12.76
N PHE A 234 -7.85 -12.28 -14.01
CA PHE A 234 -8.85 -11.40 -14.61
C PHE A 234 -10.15 -12.11 -15.03
N SER A 235 -10.12 -13.43 -15.19
CA SER A 235 -11.33 -14.23 -15.47
C SER A 235 -12.07 -14.67 -14.22
N HIS A 236 -11.40 -14.68 -13.04
CA HIS A 236 -11.98 -15.14 -11.80
C HIS A 236 -12.79 -14.03 -11.13
N ARG A 237 -14.11 -14.16 -11.10
CA ARG A 237 -15.04 -13.11 -10.62
C ARG A 237 -14.74 -12.62 -9.21
N ALA A 238 -14.42 -13.53 -8.27
CA ALA A 238 -14.13 -13.14 -6.89
C ALA A 238 -12.84 -12.32 -6.80
N LEU A 239 -11.78 -12.69 -7.54
CA LEU A 239 -10.51 -11.95 -7.55
C LEU A 239 -10.68 -10.55 -8.15
N MET A 240 -11.40 -10.44 -9.28
CA MET A 240 -11.70 -9.16 -9.92
C MET A 240 -12.52 -8.23 -9.02
N LEU A 241 -13.57 -8.75 -8.39
CA LEU A 241 -14.40 -7.94 -7.49
C LEU A 241 -13.63 -7.51 -6.23
N ALA A 242 -12.75 -8.38 -5.69
CA ALA A 242 -11.86 -8.02 -4.59
C ALA A 242 -10.88 -6.91 -5.01
N ALA A 243 -10.28 -7.01 -6.20
CA ALA A 243 -9.37 -6.00 -6.73
C ALA A 243 -10.06 -4.65 -7.00
N LEU A 244 -11.24 -4.67 -7.63
CA LEU A 244 -12.02 -3.46 -7.92
C LEU A 244 -12.58 -2.80 -6.66
N GLY A 245 -13.13 -3.58 -5.71
CA GLY A 245 -13.62 -3.06 -4.43
C GLY A 245 -12.49 -2.44 -3.59
N SER A 246 -11.34 -3.10 -3.57
CA SER A 246 -10.13 -2.56 -2.93
C SER A 246 -9.61 -1.31 -3.64
N GLY A 247 -9.59 -1.32 -4.98
CA GLY A 247 -9.20 -0.17 -5.78
C GLY A 247 -10.11 1.04 -5.55
N ALA A 248 -11.42 0.84 -5.50
CA ALA A 248 -12.39 1.90 -5.18
C ALA A 248 -12.18 2.45 -3.75
N THR A 249 -11.88 1.58 -2.78
CA THR A 249 -11.57 2.02 -1.41
C THR A 249 -10.24 2.78 -1.36
N GLN A 250 -9.22 2.33 -2.06
CA GLN A 250 -7.95 3.05 -2.18
C GLN A 250 -8.10 4.39 -2.90
N PHE A 251 -8.98 4.48 -3.91
CA PHE A 251 -9.30 5.73 -4.59
C PHE A 251 -9.75 6.80 -3.59
N ILE A 252 -10.65 6.44 -2.68
CA ILE A 252 -11.10 7.30 -1.61
C ILE A 252 -9.92 7.67 -0.70
N THR A 253 -9.19 6.66 -0.21
CA THR A 253 -8.13 6.84 0.80
C THR A 253 -7.00 7.72 0.28
N TYR A 254 -6.49 7.46 -0.93
CA TYR A 254 -5.42 8.26 -1.52
C TYR A 254 -5.91 9.60 -2.06
N GLY A 255 -7.12 9.65 -2.65
CA GLY A 255 -7.71 10.89 -3.11
C GLY A 255 -7.89 11.89 -1.97
N VAL A 256 -8.50 11.46 -0.87
CA VAL A 256 -8.68 12.28 0.32
C VAL A 256 -7.33 12.58 1.00
N GLY A 257 -6.50 11.55 1.21
CA GLY A 257 -5.22 11.67 1.90
C GLY A 257 -4.27 12.69 1.26
N ASN A 258 -4.20 12.73 -0.08
CA ASN A 258 -3.37 13.71 -0.80
C ASN A 258 -3.80 15.17 -0.59
N PHE A 259 -5.08 15.41 -0.37
CA PHE A 259 -5.63 16.77 -0.24
C PHE A 259 -6.02 17.15 1.19
N THR A 260 -5.93 16.22 2.16
CA THR A 260 -6.32 16.47 3.55
C THR A 260 -5.52 17.62 4.16
N THR A 261 -4.19 17.65 3.99
CA THR A 261 -3.37 18.75 4.52
C THR A 261 -3.75 20.08 3.89
N LEU A 262 -3.88 20.11 2.57
CA LEU A 262 -4.27 21.33 1.84
C LEU A 262 -5.66 21.80 2.27
N PHE A 263 -6.62 20.89 2.46
CA PHE A 263 -7.96 21.18 2.96
C PHE A 263 -7.93 21.76 4.37
N LEU A 264 -7.20 21.13 5.29
CA LEU A 264 -7.09 21.59 6.68
C LEU A 264 -6.42 22.98 6.77
N MET A 265 -5.40 23.24 5.93
CA MET A 265 -4.73 24.54 5.90
C MET A 265 -5.58 25.62 5.22
N ARG A 266 -6.13 25.33 4.03
CA ARG A 266 -6.83 26.32 3.21
C ARG A 266 -8.24 26.62 3.73
N GLU A 267 -9.00 25.58 4.08
CA GLU A 267 -10.42 25.69 4.40
C GLU A 267 -10.69 25.76 5.92
N LYS A 268 -9.76 25.27 6.74
CA LYS A 268 -9.94 25.20 8.20
C LYS A 268 -8.91 26.01 8.99
N GLY A 269 -7.95 26.68 8.31
CA GLY A 269 -6.98 27.58 8.94
C GLY A 269 -5.90 26.89 9.79
N MET A 270 -5.64 25.60 9.57
CA MET A 270 -4.61 24.86 10.30
C MET A 270 -3.21 25.28 9.84
N THR A 271 -2.28 25.43 10.78
CA THR A 271 -0.87 25.74 10.46
C THR A 271 -0.04 24.48 10.23
N LEU A 272 1.10 24.61 9.52
CA LEU A 272 2.04 23.49 9.31
C LEU A 272 2.52 22.87 10.62
N ASN A 273 2.80 23.66 11.64
CA ASN A 273 3.21 23.16 12.96
C ASN A 273 2.12 22.29 13.62
N GLN A 274 0.86 22.67 13.46
CA GLN A 274 -0.28 21.88 13.95
C GLN A 274 -0.44 20.59 13.14
N VAL A 275 -0.26 20.65 11.81
CA VAL A 275 -0.25 19.45 10.93
C VAL A 275 0.83 18.47 11.37
N ALA A 276 2.05 18.93 11.64
CA ALA A 276 3.18 18.12 12.04
C ALA A 276 2.88 17.23 13.25
N VAL A 277 2.08 17.72 14.20
CA VAL A 277 1.76 16.99 15.43
C VAL A 277 0.41 16.26 15.32
N TRP A 278 -0.64 17.00 15.08
CA TRP A 278 -2.00 16.47 15.24
C TRP A 278 -2.42 15.56 14.08
N TYR A 279 -2.11 15.93 12.84
CA TYR A 279 -2.47 15.10 11.70
C TYR A 279 -1.58 13.85 11.63
N ALA A 280 -0.29 13.95 12.00
CA ALA A 280 0.58 12.79 12.12
C ALA A 280 0.03 11.76 13.13
N LEU A 281 -0.46 12.21 14.30
CA LEU A 281 -1.09 11.34 15.29
C LEU A 281 -2.37 10.67 14.75
N VAL A 282 -3.22 11.42 14.05
CA VAL A 282 -4.44 10.86 13.42
C VAL A 282 -4.09 9.77 12.41
N VAL A 283 -3.07 9.98 11.57
CA VAL A 283 -2.65 8.98 10.58
C VAL A 283 -2.05 7.76 11.26
N LEU A 284 -1.19 7.94 12.26
CA LEU A 284 -0.59 6.83 13.00
C LEU A 284 -1.65 5.94 13.67
N LEU A 285 -2.57 6.56 14.40
CA LEU A 285 -3.64 5.85 15.12
C LEU A 285 -4.69 5.28 14.17
N GLY A 286 -5.11 6.04 13.17
CA GLY A 286 -6.12 5.63 12.21
C GLY A 286 -5.60 4.52 11.30
N MET A 287 -4.55 4.77 10.52
CA MET A 287 -3.99 3.80 9.58
C MET A 287 -3.39 2.59 10.31
N GLY A 288 -2.53 2.84 11.31
CA GLY A 288 -1.88 1.77 12.06
C GLY A 288 -2.88 0.91 12.84
N GLY A 289 -3.79 1.55 13.57
CA GLY A 289 -4.86 0.87 14.30
C GLY A 289 -5.83 0.13 13.38
N GLY A 290 -6.21 0.75 12.26
CA GLY A 290 -7.09 0.16 11.25
C GLY A 290 -6.52 -1.13 10.66
N ILE A 291 -5.27 -1.11 10.19
CA ILE A 291 -4.59 -2.30 9.65
C ILE A 291 -4.50 -3.41 10.71
N PHE A 292 -4.08 -3.07 11.93
CA PHE A 292 -3.88 -4.04 13.00
C PHE A 292 -5.18 -4.70 13.47
N ILE A 293 -6.24 -3.91 13.67
CA ILE A 293 -7.53 -4.41 14.15
C ILE A 293 -8.27 -5.13 13.03
N SER A 294 -8.19 -4.66 11.78
CA SER A 294 -8.84 -5.30 10.65
C SER A 294 -8.44 -6.77 10.49
N GLY A 295 -7.15 -7.08 10.63
CA GLY A 295 -6.66 -8.46 10.55
C GLY A 295 -7.35 -9.37 11.57
N ARG A 296 -7.43 -8.95 12.85
CA ARG A 296 -8.10 -9.72 13.91
C ARG A 296 -9.60 -9.90 13.69
N VAL A 297 -10.26 -8.82 13.25
CA VAL A 297 -11.69 -8.85 12.95
C VAL A 297 -11.96 -9.83 11.81
N ILE A 298 -11.21 -9.75 10.74
CA ILE A 298 -11.33 -10.62 9.57
C ILE A 298 -11.09 -12.08 9.98
N ASP A 299 -10.00 -12.39 10.69
CA ASP A 299 -9.68 -13.74 11.15
C ASP A 299 -10.80 -14.34 12.02
N ARG A 300 -11.44 -13.51 12.86
CA ARG A 300 -12.55 -13.96 13.70
C ARG A 300 -13.80 -14.30 12.89
N PHE A 301 -14.16 -13.46 11.92
CA PHE A 301 -15.41 -13.62 11.17
C PHE A 301 -15.28 -14.63 10.00
N THR A 302 -14.11 -14.76 9.40
CA THR A 302 -13.86 -15.74 8.32
C THR A 302 -13.90 -17.19 8.80
N ARG A 303 -13.64 -17.45 10.09
CA ARG A 303 -13.85 -18.77 10.71
C ARG A 303 -15.32 -19.21 10.63
N ARG A 304 -16.27 -18.27 10.53
CA ARG A 304 -17.72 -18.57 10.45
C ARG A 304 -18.23 -18.59 9.02
N SER A 305 -17.71 -17.71 8.16
CA SER A 305 -18.17 -17.60 6.78
C SER A 305 -17.11 -16.93 5.90
N LYS A 306 -16.85 -17.52 4.73
CA LYS A 306 -15.99 -16.94 3.69
C LYS A 306 -16.50 -15.58 3.18
N GLN A 307 -17.81 -15.31 3.27
CA GLN A 307 -18.41 -14.02 2.92
C GLN A 307 -17.85 -12.86 3.77
N ALA A 308 -17.28 -13.16 4.95
CA ALA A 308 -16.69 -12.15 5.82
C ALA A 308 -15.57 -11.36 5.13
N TYR A 309 -14.85 -11.96 4.17
CA TYR A 309 -13.87 -11.23 3.36
C TYR A 309 -14.45 -10.08 2.55
N ALA A 310 -15.75 -10.08 2.30
CA ALA A 310 -16.44 -9.01 1.60
C ALA A 310 -17.33 -8.18 2.54
N LEU A 311 -18.02 -8.81 3.50
CA LEU A 311 -18.97 -8.12 4.37
C LEU A 311 -18.29 -7.23 5.42
N VAL A 312 -17.11 -7.61 5.92
CA VAL A 312 -16.38 -6.80 6.90
C VAL A 312 -15.91 -5.47 6.27
N PRO A 313 -15.25 -5.43 5.10
CA PRO A 313 -14.96 -4.17 4.42
C PRO A 313 -16.21 -3.36 4.06
N ALA A 314 -17.27 -4.01 3.58
CA ALA A 314 -18.52 -3.30 3.27
C ALA A 314 -19.10 -2.60 4.52
N ALA A 315 -19.17 -3.30 5.64
CA ALA A 315 -19.68 -2.74 6.90
C ALA A 315 -18.78 -1.60 7.41
N SER A 316 -17.46 -1.74 7.32
CA SER A 316 -16.52 -0.69 7.73
C SER A 316 -16.69 0.58 6.87
N LEU A 317 -16.89 0.44 5.56
CA LEU A 317 -17.13 1.59 4.68
C LEU A 317 -18.48 2.27 4.94
N ILE A 318 -19.54 1.51 5.21
CA ILE A 318 -20.84 2.07 5.61
C ILE A 318 -20.69 2.91 6.88
N LEU A 319 -19.95 2.39 7.86
CA LEU A 319 -19.70 3.10 9.11
C LEU A 319 -18.76 4.31 8.90
N ALA A 320 -17.87 4.28 7.92
CA ALA A 320 -16.94 5.37 7.62
C ALA A 320 -17.65 6.60 7.01
N ILE A 321 -18.72 6.43 6.24
CA ILE A 321 -19.42 7.52 5.53
C ILE A 321 -19.85 8.66 6.46
N PRO A 322 -20.57 8.44 7.57
CA PRO A 322 -21.02 9.54 8.44
C PRO A 322 -19.84 10.29 9.07
N PHE A 323 -18.77 9.59 9.47
CA PHE A 323 -17.56 10.24 9.96
C PHE A 323 -16.85 11.05 8.88
N TYR A 324 -16.82 10.55 7.65
CA TYR A 324 -16.24 11.23 6.51
C TYR A 324 -17.01 12.52 6.16
N LEU A 325 -18.33 12.45 6.06
CA LEU A 325 -19.16 13.62 5.83
C LEU A 325 -19.02 14.66 6.93
N ALA A 326 -19.01 14.21 8.18
CA ALA A 326 -18.81 15.09 9.35
C ALA A 326 -17.40 15.69 9.37
N PHE A 327 -16.35 14.95 8.97
CA PHE A 327 -14.98 15.46 8.80
C PHE A 327 -14.94 16.63 7.81
N VAL A 328 -15.52 16.48 6.64
CA VAL A 328 -15.52 17.52 5.61
C VAL A 328 -16.36 18.72 6.01
N TRP A 329 -17.50 18.50 6.70
CA TRP A 329 -18.40 19.55 7.17
C TRP A 329 -17.86 20.33 8.37
N ALA A 330 -17.08 19.71 9.25
CA ALA A 330 -16.68 20.27 10.54
C ALA A 330 -16.21 21.73 10.44
N PRO A 331 -16.69 22.64 11.29
CA PRO A 331 -16.36 24.07 11.18
C PRO A 331 -14.93 24.40 11.62
N THR A 332 -14.33 23.58 12.49
CA THR A 332 -12.99 23.80 13.04
C THR A 332 -12.05 22.66 12.66
N TRP A 333 -10.74 22.94 12.55
CA TRP A 333 -9.75 21.91 12.24
C TRP A 333 -9.66 20.83 13.34
N GLN A 334 -9.89 21.18 14.61
CA GLN A 334 -9.85 20.24 15.74
C GLN A 334 -10.95 19.17 15.60
N LEU A 335 -12.19 19.61 15.37
CA LEU A 335 -13.30 18.70 15.15
C LEU A 335 -13.13 17.90 13.86
N SER A 336 -12.64 18.55 12.81
CA SER A 336 -12.33 17.89 11.54
C SER A 336 -11.33 16.74 11.73
N LEU A 337 -10.21 16.98 12.44
CA LEU A 337 -9.21 15.93 12.72
C LEU A 337 -9.76 14.80 13.60
N LEU A 338 -10.56 15.12 14.62
CA LEU A 338 -11.18 14.10 15.46
C LEU A 338 -12.08 13.17 14.64
N LEU A 339 -12.89 13.74 13.77
CA LEU A 339 -13.80 12.99 12.91
C LEU A 339 -13.05 12.22 11.81
N LEU A 340 -11.89 12.71 11.38
CA LEU A 340 -11.03 12.05 10.39
C LEU A 340 -10.45 10.71 10.91
N ILE A 341 -10.34 10.51 12.22
CA ILE A 341 -9.88 9.23 12.79
C ILE A 341 -10.79 8.08 12.31
N GLY A 342 -12.10 8.30 12.25
CA GLY A 342 -13.07 7.29 11.80
C GLY A 342 -12.77 6.74 10.41
N PRO A 343 -12.80 7.55 9.34
CA PRO A 343 -12.51 7.08 8.00
C PRO A 343 -11.05 6.61 7.82
N THR A 344 -10.06 7.23 8.47
CA THR A 344 -8.66 6.75 8.40
C THR A 344 -8.48 5.39 9.07
N PHE A 345 -9.29 5.03 10.05
CA PHE A 345 -9.28 3.72 10.68
C PHE A 345 -10.07 2.67 9.87
N LEU A 346 -11.31 3.01 9.50
CA LEU A 346 -12.26 2.07 8.90
C LEU A 346 -11.94 1.74 7.44
N ASN A 347 -11.38 2.68 6.68
CA ASN A 347 -11.06 2.47 5.28
C ASN A 347 -9.93 1.43 5.06
N TYR A 348 -9.12 1.09 6.06
CA TYR A 348 -8.05 0.08 5.89
C TYR A 348 -8.49 -1.37 6.08
N PHE A 349 -9.76 -1.61 6.42
CA PHE A 349 -10.27 -2.97 6.61
C PHE A 349 -10.27 -3.83 5.33
N TYR A 350 -10.33 -3.21 4.16
CA TYR A 350 -10.26 -3.92 2.88
C TYR A 350 -8.90 -4.60 2.64
N LEU A 351 -7.80 -4.01 3.14
CA LEU A 351 -6.45 -4.45 2.78
C LEU A 351 -6.17 -5.88 3.24
N SER A 352 -6.33 -6.16 4.54
CA SER A 352 -6.15 -7.50 5.10
C SER A 352 -7.12 -8.50 4.49
N SER A 353 -8.36 -8.07 4.24
CA SER A 353 -9.43 -8.89 3.68
C SER A 353 -9.13 -9.35 2.27
N SER A 354 -8.82 -8.43 1.38
CA SER A 354 -8.60 -8.72 -0.05
C SER A 354 -7.31 -9.51 -0.29
N VAL A 355 -6.25 -9.18 0.46
CA VAL A 355 -4.99 -9.95 0.37
C VAL A 355 -5.22 -11.39 0.83
N ALA A 356 -5.89 -11.61 1.97
CA ALA A 356 -6.16 -12.95 2.49
C ALA A 356 -7.07 -13.75 1.54
N LEU A 357 -8.12 -13.11 0.99
CA LEU A 357 -9.00 -13.75 0.03
C LEU A 357 -8.23 -14.23 -1.21
N VAL A 358 -7.42 -13.36 -1.82
CA VAL A 358 -6.63 -13.72 -3.01
C VAL A 358 -5.71 -14.89 -2.71
N GLN A 359 -5.03 -14.90 -1.55
CA GLN A 359 -4.13 -15.99 -1.16
C GLN A 359 -4.86 -17.34 -0.95
N GLN A 360 -6.14 -17.31 -0.60
CA GLN A 360 -6.96 -18.53 -0.42
C GLN A 360 -7.58 -19.04 -1.72
N GLU A 361 -7.95 -18.12 -2.64
CA GLU A 361 -8.62 -18.49 -3.90
C GLU A 361 -7.69 -19.05 -4.96
N VAL A 362 -6.38 -18.82 -4.84
CA VAL A 362 -5.44 -19.20 -5.88
C VAL A 362 -4.54 -20.37 -5.43
N ARG A 363 -4.06 -21.13 -6.41
CA ARG A 363 -3.12 -22.22 -6.17
C ARG A 363 -1.81 -21.68 -5.58
N PRO A 364 -1.07 -22.48 -4.79
CA PRO A 364 0.18 -22.04 -4.17
C PRO A 364 1.21 -21.45 -5.15
N ASP A 365 1.32 -22.01 -6.36
CA ASP A 365 2.21 -21.57 -7.44
C ASP A 365 1.79 -20.24 -8.10
N GLN A 366 0.57 -19.79 -7.88
CA GLN A 366 0.00 -18.55 -8.43
C GLN A 366 -0.12 -17.42 -7.40
N ARG A 367 0.12 -17.68 -6.10
CA ARG A 367 -0.14 -16.74 -4.99
C ARG A 367 0.64 -15.44 -5.11
N VAL A 368 1.93 -15.52 -5.41
CA VAL A 368 2.82 -14.35 -5.51
C VAL A 368 2.35 -13.44 -6.64
N MET A 369 2.13 -14.02 -7.82
CA MET A 369 1.70 -13.27 -9.00
C MET A 369 0.30 -12.67 -8.82
N SER A 370 -0.64 -13.42 -8.25
CA SER A 370 -2.01 -12.92 -8.00
C SER A 370 -2.03 -11.81 -6.95
N GLY A 371 -1.17 -11.88 -5.93
CA GLY A 371 -0.97 -10.80 -4.98
C GLY A 371 -0.42 -9.53 -5.65
N ALA A 372 0.55 -9.68 -6.55
CA ALA A 372 1.09 -8.56 -7.32
C ALA A 372 0.04 -7.93 -8.25
N LEU A 373 -0.80 -8.74 -8.90
CA LEU A 373 -1.90 -8.26 -9.74
C LEU A 373 -2.97 -7.52 -8.92
N LEU A 374 -3.31 -8.04 -7.73
CA LEU A 374 -4.20 -7.34 -6.80
C LEU A 374 -3.65 -5.95 -6.47
N LEU A 375 -2.38 -5.86 -6.06
CA LEU A 375 -1.73 -4.60 -5.72
C LEU A 375 -1.63 -3.65 -6.91
N LEU A 376 -1.36 -4.17 -8.12
CA LEU A 376 -1.31 -3.38 -9.34
C LEU A 376 -2.65 -2.72 -9.62
N VAL A 377 -3.76 -3.48 -9.61
CA VAL A 377 -5.11 -2.94 -9.86
C VAL A 377 -5.50 -1.93 -8.78
N MET A 378 -5.28 -2.28 -7.51
CA MET A 378 -5.58 -1.40 -6.38
C MET A 378 -4.83 -0.07 -6.45
N ASN A 379 -3.51 -0.13 -6.67
CA ASN A 379 -2.68 1.06 -6.69
C ASN A 379 -2.92 1.92 -7.93
N PHE A 380 -3.13 1.31 -9.09
CA PHE A 380 -3.43 2.08 -10.30
C PHE A 380 -4.74 2.85 -10.17
N ILE A 381 -5.82 2.20 -9.69
CA ILE A 381 -7.12 2.84 -9.45
C ILE A 381 -7.02 3.82 -8.27
N GLY A 382 -6.46 3.38 -7.14
CA GLY A 382 -6.46 4.15 -5.90
C GLY A 382 -5.46 5.28 -5.92
N LEU A 383 -4.18 4.94 -5.96
CA LEU A 383 -3.08 5.89 -5.92
C LEU A 383 -3.01 6.75 -7.20
N GLY A 384 -3.31 6.15 -8.38
CA GLY A 384 -3.29 6.88 -9.64
C GLY A 384 -4.49 7.81 -9.81
N LEU A 385 -5.70 7.27 -9.78
CA LEU A 385 -6.89 8.03 -10.16
C LEU A 385 -7.50 8.84 -9.01
N GLY A 386 -7.33 8.42 -7.74
CA GLY A 386 -7.91 9.11 -6.58
C GLY A 386 -7.46 10.56 -6.45
N PRO A 387 -6.17 10.86 -6.28
CA PRO A 387 -5.67 12.23 -6.20
C PRO A 387 -5.94 13.03 -7.47
N THR A 388 -5.79 12.40 -8.64
CA THR A 388 -6.07 13.03 -9.94
C THR A 388 -7.51 13.53 -10.03
N TYR A 389 -8.48 12.70 -9.59
CA TYR A 389 -9.90 13.06 -9.56
C TYR A 389 -10.19 14.22 -8.61
N VAL A 390 -9.74 14.14 -7.36
CA VAL A 390 -10.00 15.18 -6.35
C VAL A 390 -9.40 16.52 -6.79
N GLY A 391 -8.19 16.51 -7.33
CA GLY A 391 -7.54 17.72 -7.85
C GLY A 391 -8.29 18.33 -9.03
N ALA A 392 -8.67 17.52 -10.02
CA ALA A 392 -9.44 17.96 -11.19
C ALA A 392 -10.84 18.48 -10.78
N ALA A 393 -11.52 17.80 -9.85
CA ALA A 393 -12.81 18.26 -9.33
C ALA A 393 -12.68 19.60 -8.59
N SER A 394 -11.61 19.79 -7.80
CA SER A 394 -11.36 21.07 -7.12
C SER A 394 -11.14 22.21 -8.12
N ASP A 395 -10.35 21.98 -9.18
CA ASP A 395 -10.13 22.99 -10.24
C ASP A 395 -11.42 23.29 -11.00
N PHE A 396 -12.25 22.27 -11.27
CA PHE A 396 -13.54 22.45 -11.92
C PHE A 396 -14.45 23.36 -11.11
N PHE A 397 -14.64 23.10 -9.80
CA PHE A 397 -15.46 23.94 -8.95
C PHE A 397 -14.89 25.36 -8.78
N ARG A 398 -13.56 25.49 -8.74
CA ARG A 398 -12.90 26.80 -8.67
C ARG A 398 -13.13 27.61 -9.95
N ALA A 399 -13.03 26.98 -11.12
CA ALA A 399 -13.30 27.65 -12.42
C ALA A 399 -14.74 28.14 -12.53
N HIS A 400 -15.68 27.50 -11.85
CA HIS A 400 -17.10 27.91 -11.80
C HIS A 400 -17.40 28.82 -10.60
N HIS A 401 -16.37 29.41 -9.96
CA HIS A 401 -16.47 30.35 -8.86
C HIS A 401 -17.21 29.83 -7.60
N TYR A 402 -17.23 28.50 -7.39
CA TYR A 402 -17.78 27.96 -6.15
C TYR A 402 -16.88 28.31 -4.96
N PRO A 403 -17.46 28.85 -3.84
CA PRO A 403 -16.72 29.00 -2.61
C PRO A 403 -16.34 27.61 -2.06
N HIS A 404 -15.18 27.52 -1.40
CA HIS A 404 -14.71 26.25 -0.83
C HIS A 404 -14.64 25.08 -1.83
N ALA A 405 -14.08 25.34 -3.01
CA ALA A 405 -14.03 24.41 -4.14
C ALA A 405 -13.43 23.03 -3.76
N LEU A 406 -12.37 23.01 -2.93
CA LEU A 406 -11.75 21.78 -2.46
C LEU A 406 -12.67 20.99 -1.51
N GLN A 407 -13.40 21.68 -0.63
CA GLN A 407 -14.40 21.05 0.24
C GLN A 407 -15.51 20.38 -0.58
N ILE A 408 -16.01 21.07 -1.62
CA ILE A 408 -17.02 20.48 -2.53
C ILE A 408 -16.43 19.28 -3.27
N ALA A 409 -15.21 19.37 -3.78
CA ALA A 409 -14.53 18.26 -4.42
C ALA A 409 -14.43 17.03 -3.51
N LEU A 410 -14.13 17.21 -2.21
CA LEU A 410 -14.11 16.13 -1.24
C LEU A 410 -15.51 15.51 -1.05
N TYR A 411 -16.60 16.28 -1.07
CA TYR A 411 -17.95 15.68 -1.04
C TYR A 411 -18.25 14.79 -2.25
N THR A 412 -17.71 15.10 -3.43
CA THR A 412 -17.90 14.26 -4.64
C THR A 412 -17.22 12.88 -4.55
N VAL A 413 -16.43 12.62 -3.50
CA VAL A 413 -15.85 11.30 -3.24
C VAL A 413 -16.87 10.31 -2.66
N VAL A 414 -17.98 10.79 -2.06
CA VAL A 414 -18.99 9.94 -1.43
C VAL A 414 -19.60 8.87 -2.36
N PRO A 415 -19.93 9.16 -3.63
CA PRO A 415 -20.38 8.13 -4.57
C PRO A 415 -19.42 6.95 -4.72
N PHE A 416 -18.12 7.16 -4.57
CA PHE A 416 -17.13 6.07 -4.64
C PHE A 416 -17.16 5.17 -3.39
N TYR A 417 -17.57 5.67 -2.22
CA TYR A 417 -17.89 4.82 -1.06
C TYR A 417 -19.05 3.88 -1.42
N VAL A 418 -20.12 4.42 -2.03
CA VAL A 418 -21.28 3.61 -2.45
C VAL A 418 -20.86 2.56 -3.47
N LEU A 419 -20.04 2.94 -4.45
CA LEU A 419 -19.48 2.01 -5.44
C LEU A 419 -18.65 0.90 -4.77
N ALA A 420 -17.76 1.24 -3.85
CA ALA A 420 -16.92 0.26 -3.14
C ALA A 420 -17.79 -0.71 -2.33
N ILE A 421 -18.78 -0.19 -1.59
CA ILE A 421 -19.75 -0.99 -0.82
C ILE A 421 -20.53 -1.94 -1.75
N PHE A 422 -21.01 -1.45 -2.88
CA PHE A 422 -21.70 -2.26 -3.88
C PHE A 422 -20.83 -3.40 -4.41
N LEU A 423 -19.55 -3.11 -4.74
CA LEU A 423 -18.60 -4.12 -5.22
C LEU A 423 -18.32 -5.20 -4.15
N PHE A 424 -18.18 -4.81 -2.89
CA PHE A 424 -18.01 -5.77 -1.80
C PHE A 424 -19.28 -6.59 -1.53
N PHE A 425 -20.48 -6.02 -1.61
CA PHE A 425 -21.70 -6.80 -1.52
C PHE A 425 -21.87 -7.76 -2.71
N TRP A 426 -21.46 -7.34 -3.90
CA TRP A 426 -21.44 -8.23 -5.05
C TRP A 426 -20.44 -9.38 -4.86
N LEU A 427 -19.25 -9.08 -4.36
CA LEU A 427 -18.28 -10.10 -3.97
C LEU A 427 -18.86 -11.09 -2.95
N ALA A 428 -19.55 -10.60 -1.92
CA ALA A 428 -20.19 -11.46 -0.93
C ALA A 428 -21.21 -12.42 -1.56
N ARG A 429 -22.00 -11.95 -2.55
CA ARG A 429 -22.94 -12.79 -3.31
C ARG A 429 -22.22 -13.85 -4.15
N VAL A 430 -21.09 -13.51 -4.78
CA VAL A 430 -20.28 -14.47 -5.54
C VAL A 430 -19.73 -15.55 -4.62
N LEU A 431 -19.09 -15.16 -3.52
CA LEU A 431 -18.52 -16.10 -2.52
C LEU A 431 -19.60 -17.02 -1.91
N ARG A 432 -20.82 -16.50 -1.71
CA ARG A 432 -21.95 -17.30 -1.26
C ARG A 432 -22.33 -18.37 -2.29
N ARG A 433 -22.45 -18.01 -3.57
CA ARG A 433 -22.81 -18.95 -4.65
C ARG A 433 -21.76 -20.05 -4.81
N GLU A 434 -20.48 -19.68 -4.75
CA GLU A 434 -19.38 -20.66 -4.82
C GLU A 434 -19.38 -21.63 -3.65
N ALA A 435 -19.68 -21.15 -2.42
CA ALA A 435 -19.82 -22.01 -1.25
C ALA A 435 -20.96 -23.03 -1.39
N HIS A 436 -22.11 -22.60 -1.93
CA HIS A 436 -23.23 -23.51 -2.20
C HIS A 436 -22.93 -24.51 -3.31
N ALA A 437 -22.23 -24.10 -4.38
CA ALA A 437 -21.85 -25.00 -5.48
C ALA A 437 -20.86 -26.09 -5.03
N ASN A 438 -20.01 -25.81 -4.05
CA ASN A 438 -19.00 -26.73 -3.52
C ASN A 438 -19.52 -27.59 -2.35
N GLY A 439 -20.82 -27.59 -2.05
CA GLY A 439 -21.45 -28.42 -1.02
C GLY A 439 -21.09 -28.03 0.43
N VAL A 440 -20.44 -26.89 0.65
CA VAL A 440 -20.10 -26.34 1.98
C VAL A 440 -21.24 -25.43 2.44
N SER A 441 -22.43 -26.01 2.67
CA SER A 441 -23.53 -25.30 3.31
C SER A 441 -23.41 -25.46 4.82
N ARG A 442 -22.84 -24.47 5.52
CA ARG A 442 -23.12 -24.18 6.93
C ARG A 442 -23.10 -22.68 7.17
#